data_6d867072b7dda77598d79db664dffbee
#
_entry.id   6d867072b7dda77598d79db664dffbee
#
_cell.length_a   1.000
_cell.length_b   1.000
_cell.length_c   1.000
_cell.angle_alpha   90.00
_cell.angle_beta   90.00
_cell.angle_gamma   90.00
#
_symmetry.space_group_name_H-M   'P 1'
#
loop_
_entity.id
_entity.type
_entity.pdbx_description
1 polymer ?
#
loop_
_entity_poly.entity_id
_entity_poly.type
_entity_poly.pdbx_seq_one_letter_code
_entity_poly.pdbx_strand_id
1 'polypeptide(L)'
;NQGGYNHQRNQQQQQSGYQRNPKQLNSGQYHVFTTSLCKRDQKLHKRAVNSVEPAVPQYLRWSEQPILWSREDHPPRVDNPGHLALVVAPQVGGYKFTKVLMDGGSSINILYYDTFRRMGLTDKDLKPSNTVFHGVVPGKSAYPVGKIALEVAFGDDYDSRSETLTFEVVKIKSLYHALFGRPAYAKFMARPCYVYLQLKMPGHKGTITVHGSRKIALECEEGDAAYAESVCATEELTFYKEQVDPADMTSLKKPTTEHDPALKFKSATDTKMVDFVPGDSSKQFSISANLDPK
;
A
#
# COMPACT_ATOMS: atom_id res chain seq x y z
N ASN A 1 49.60 -6.87 -53.51
CA ASN A 1 48.24 -7.13 -53.92
C ASN A 1 47.36 -7.35 -52.70
N GLN A 2 46.35 -6.48 -52.60
CA GLN A 2 45.16 -6.59 -51.72
C GLN A 2 45.45 -6.29 -50.27
N GLY A 3 45.09 -5.23 -49.63
CA GLY A 3 43.91 -4.39 -49.66
C GLY A 3 42.87 -4.88 -48.63
N GLY A 4 43.13 -4.71 -47.30
CA GLY A 4 42.14 -5.05 -46.28
C GLY A 4 41.84 -3.79 -45.45
N TYR A 5 40.65 -3.22 -45.66
CA TYR A 5 40.14 -2.10 -44.89
C TYR A 5 39.62 -2.55 -43.53
N ASN A 6 40.30 -2.08 -42.45
CA ASN A 6 39.82 -2.19 -41.08
C ASN A 6 38.89 -1.02 -40.79
N HIS A 7 37.60 -1.29 -40.63
CA HIS A 7 36.63 -0.34 -40.08
C HIS A 7 36.51 -0.56 -38.57
N GLN A 8 37.29 0.14 -37.78
CA GLN A 8 37.05 0.31 -36.36
C GLN A 8 35.93 1.32 -36.17
N ARG A 9 34.76 0.82 -35.78
CA ARG A 9 33.63 1.61 -35.35
C ARG A 9 33.79 1.89 -33.86
N ASN A 10 34.24 3.11 -33.52
CA ASN A 10 34.22 3.69 -32.19
C ASN A 10 32.78 3.76 -31.68
N GLN A 11 32.43 2.91 -30.73
CA GLN A 11 31.23 3.07 -29.90
C GLN A 11 31.62 3.88 -28.67
N GLN A 12 31.50 5.19 -28.76
CA GLN A 12 31.42 6.05 -27.57
C GLN A 12 30.04 5.83 -26.93
N GLN A 13 29.99 5.00 -25.89
CA GLN A 13 28.87 4.98 -24.97
C GLN A 13 28.92 6.24 -24.11
N GLN A 14 28.08 7.20 -24.43
CA GLN A 14 27.77 8.29 -23.52
C GLN A 14 26.96 7.71 -22.35
N GLN A 15 27.66 7.47 -21.24
CA GLN A 15 27.03 7.28 -19.95
C GLN A 15 26.57 8.65 -19.45
N SER A 16 25.33 9.03 -19.74
CA SER A 16 24.68 10.13 -19.03
C SER A 16 24.30 9.66 -17.62
N GLY A 17 25.19 9.83 -16.68
CA GLY A 17 24.92 9.61 -15.27
C GLY A 17 23.96 10.68 -14.75
N TYR A 18 22.69 10.34 -14.66
CA TYR A 18 21.74 11.12 -13.87
C TYR A 18 21.99 10.84 -12.39
N GLN A 19 22.87 11.60 -11.78
CA GLN A 19 22.94 11.72 -10.33
C GLN A 19 21.72 12.53 -9.87
N ARG A 20 20.65 11.83 -9.45
CA ARG A 20 19.55 12.47 -8.73
C ARG A 20 19.83 12.42 -7.24
N ASN A 21 20.00 13.61 -6.63
CA ASN A 21 20.03 13.74 -5.17
C ASN A 21 18.78 13.08 -4.55
N PRO A 22 18.95 12.20 -3.57
CA PRO A 22 17.83 11.64 -2.84
C PRO A 22 17.18 12.76 -2.03
N LYS A 23 16.02 13.23 -2.46
CA LYS A 23 15.19 14.10 -1.64
C LYS A 23 14.69 13.28 -0.44
N GLN A 24 14.95 13.76 0.77
CA GLN A 24 14.42 13.19 1.99
C GLN A 24 12.89 13.15 1.90
N LEU A 25 12.33 11.99 2.21
CA LEU A 25 10.90 11.78 2.31
C LEU A 25 10.38 12.38 3.59
N ASN A 26 9.43 13.29 3.49
CA ASN A 26 8.61 13.69 4.61
C ASN A 26 7.72 12.49 4.99
N SER A 27 7.89 12.03 6.22
CA SER A 27 7.18 10.92 6.82
C SER A 27 5.76 11.35 7.16
N GLY A 28 4.77 10.90 6.45
CA GLY A 28 3.39 11.19 6.87
C GLY A 28 2.28 10.87 5.89
N GLN A 29 2.56 10.15 4.82
CA GLN A 29 1.50 9.77 3.90
C GLN A 29 1.50 8.27 3.67
N TYR A 30 0.44 7.61 4.09
CA TYR A 30 0.15 6.22 3.75
C TYR A 30 -0.25 6.18 2.29
N HIS A 31 0.54 5.51 1.48
CA HIS A 31 0.31 5.44 0.06
C HIS A 31 0.27 3.99 -0.38
N VAL A 32 -0.72 3.68 -1.19
CA VAL A 32 -0.66 2.48 -2.02
C VAL A 32 0.53 2.64 -2.95
N PHE A 33 1.55 1.82 -2.75
CA PHE A 33 2.73 1.85 -3.59
C PHE A 33 2.48 1.06 -4.86
N THR A 34 2.54 1.74 -6.00
CA THR A 34 2.53 1.11 -7.31
C THR A 34 3.88 1.27 -7.97
N THR A 35 4.35 0.24 -8.64
CA THR A 35 5.54 0.33 -9.47
C THR A 35 5.13 0.73 -10.89
N SER A 36 5.75 1.75 -11.46
CA SER A 36 5.64 1.99 -12.89
C SER A 36 6.69 1.16 -13.63
N LEU A 37 6.24 0.32 -14.54
CA LEU A 37 7.14 -0.39 -15.46
C LEU A 37 7.85 0.63 -16.36
N CYS A 38 9.14 0.43 -16.62
CA CYS A 38 9.84 1.24 -17.59
C CYS A 38 9.24 1.04 -19.00
N LYS A 39 9.45 1.98 -19.91
CA LYS A 39 8.87 1.91 -21.28
C LYS A 39 9.21 0.62 -22.01
N ARG A 40 10.40 0.05 -21.76
CA ARG A 40 10.83 -1.23 -22.32
C ARG A 40 10.01 -2.39 -21.78
N ASP A 41 9.81 -2.43 -20.47
CA ASP A 41 9.04 -3.48 -19.80
C ASP A 41 7.55 -3.38 -20.12
N GLN A 42 7.01 -2.17 -20.25
CA GLN A 42 5.65 -1.95 -20.75
C GLN A 42 5.46 -2.50 -22.16
N LYS A 43 6.46 -2.32 -23.06
CA LYS A 43 6.42 -2.84 -24.42
C LYS A 43 6.52 -4.37 -24.46
N LEU A 44 7.37 -4.96 -23.59
CA LEU A 44 7.47 -6.41 -23.45
C LEU A 44 6.17 -6.98 -22.89
N HIS A 45 5.60 -6.34 -21.86
CA HIS A 45 4.33 -6.77 -21.29
C HIS A 45 3.18 -6.71 -22.28
N LYS A 46 3.07 -5.61 -23.07
CA LYS A 46 2.08 -5.51 -24.16
C LYS A 46 2.26 -6.60 -25.22
N ARG A 47 3.50 -6.94 -25.55
CA ARG A 47 3.78 -8.04 -26.50
C ARG A 47 3.37 -9.40 -25.96
N ALA A 48 3.65 -9.65 -24.65
CA ALA A 48 3.24 -10.89 -24.00
C ALA A 48 1.71 -11.04 -23.92
N VAL A 49 1.01 -9.95 -23.60
CA VAL A 49 -0.47 -9.92 -23.55
C VAL A 49 -1.10 -10.14 -24.94
N ASN A 50 -0.44 -9.63 -25.99
CA ASN A 50 -0.93 -9.75 -27.37
C ASN A 50 -0.35 -10.96 -28.11
N SER A 51 0.41 -11.84 -27.42
CA SER A 51 0.87 -13.10 -28.01
C SER A 51 -0.31 -14.05 -28.19
N VAL A 52 -0.26 -14.83 -29.27
CA VAL A 52 -1.27 -15.87 -29.52
C VAL A 52 -1.25 -16.84 -28.35
N GLU A 53 -2.42 -17.07 -27.72
CA GLU A 53 -2.56 -18.04 -26.65
C GLU A 53 -2.12 -19.43 -27.14
N PRO A 54 -1.39 -20.19 -26.32
CA PRO A 54 -1.02 -21.55 -26.66
C PRO A 54 -2.27 -22.39 -26.88
N ALA A 55 -2.24 -23.27 -27.86
CA ALA A 55 -3.37 -24.15 -28.24
C ALA A 55 -3.81 -25.07 -27.06
N VAL A 56 -2.92 -25.29 -26.12
CA VAL A 56 -3.21 -26.03 -24.87
C VAL A 56 -2.97 -25.10 -23.69
N PRO A 57 -3.98 -24.86 -22.81
CA PRO A 57 -3.83 -24.03 -21.64
C PRO A 57 -2.74 -24.60 -20.70
N GLN A 58 -1.79 -23.75 -20.32
CA GLN A 58 -0.83 -24.09 -19.27
C GLN A 58 -1.39 -23.63 -17.92
N TYR A 59 -1.70 -24.59 -17.06
CA TYR A 59 -2.17 -24.31 -15.71
C TYR A 59 -1.00 -23.90 -14.81
N LEU A 60 -1.23 -22.88 -13.99
CA LEU A 60 -0.29 -22.51 -12.95
C LEU A 60 -0.27 -23.58 -11.85
N ARG A 61 0.88 -23.79 -11.23
CA ARG A 61 0.97 -24.64 -10.05
C ARG A 61 -0.06 -24.20 -9.01
N TRP A 62 -0.74 -25.15 -8.38
CA TRP A 62 -1.81 -24.93 -7.39
C TRP A 62 -3.15 -24.43 -7.94
N SER A 63 -3.28 -24.16 -9.24
CA SER A 63 -4.52 -23.63 -9.81
C SER A 63 -5.70 -24.61 -9.77
N GLU A 64 -5.44 -25.91 -9.72
CA GLU A 64 -6.45 -26.96 -9.72
C GLU A 64 -7.13 -27.15 -8.37
N GLN A 65 -6.51 -26.66 -7.28
CA GLN A 65 -7.09 -26.81 -5.96
C GLN A 65 -8.21 -25.81 -5.74
N PRO A 66 -9.45 -26.24 -5.46
CA PRO A 66 -10.55 -25.33 -5.21
C PRO A 66 -10.35 -24.62 -3.86
N ILE A 67 -10.56 -23.32 -3.84
CA ILE A 67 -10.61 -22.52 -2.63
C ILE A 67 -12.03 -22.03 -2.47
N LEU A 68 -12.72 -22.59 -1.48
CA LEU A 68 -14.12 -22.31 -1.21
C LEU A 68 -14.29 -21.60 0.13
N TRP A 69 -15.34 -20.80 0.22
CA TRP A 69 -15.83 -20.20 1.46
C TRP A 69 -17.14 -20.92 1.83
N SER A 70 -17.19 -21.48 3.04
CA SER A 70 -18.34 -22.21 3.55
C SER A 70 -18.94 -21.51 4.78
N ARG A 71 -20.03 -22.06 5.28
CA ARG A 71 -20.62 -21.58 6.53
C ARG A 71 -19.70 -21.77 7.74
N GLU A 72 -18.80 -22.74 7.70
CA GLU A 72 -17.81 -23.02 8.75
C GLU A 72 -16.73 -21.93 8.86
N ASP A 73 -16.50 -21.22 7.76
CA ASP A 73 -15.54 -20.09 7.74
C ASP A 73 -16.09 -18.83 8.40
N HIS A 74 -17.40 -18.75 8.60
CA HIS A 74 -18.04 -17.57 9.14
C HIS A 74 -17.63 -17.36 10.60
N PRO A 75 -17.00 -16.23 10.94
CA PRO A 75 -16.61 -15.93 12.31
C PRO A 75 -17.85 -15.74 13.19
N PRO A 76 -17.73 -15.96 14.53
CA PRO A 76 -18.85 -15.80 15.46
C PRO A 76 -19.51 -14.43 15.38
N ARG A 77 -18.73 -13.40 15.04
CA ARG A 77 -19.21 -12.03 14.94
C ARG A 77 -18.49 -11.32 13.78
N VAL A 78 -19.25 -10.59 12.98
CA VAL A 78 -18.77 -9.71 11.91
C VAL A 78 -19.24 -8.29 12.22
N ASP A 79 -18.30 -7.45 12.68
CA ASP A 79 -18.56 -6.02 12.90
C ASP A 79 -17.92 -5.24 11.75
N ASN A 80 -18.63 -4.25 11.21
CA ASN A 80 -18.15 -3.36 10.16
C ASN A 80 -17.39 -4.09 9.05
N PRO A 81 -18.06 -4.97 8.28
CA PRO A 81 -17.41 -5.82 7.29
C PRO A 81 -16.66 -4.98 6.25
N GLY A 82 -15.41 -5.35 6.00
CA GLY A 82 -14.56 -4.69 5.02
C GLY A 82 -13.82 -3.43 5.50
N HIS A 83 -14.07 -2.94 6.70
CA HIS A 83 -13.35 -1.79 7.26
C HIS A 83 -11.94 -2.16 7.73
N LEU A 84 -11.79 -3.31 8.36
CA LEU A 84 -10.51 -3.69 8.94
C LEU A 84 -9.53 -4.21 7.90
N ALA A 85 -8.28 -3.81 8.05
CA ALA A 85 -7.17 -4.38 7.28
C ALA A 85 -6.96 -5.86 7.61
N LEU A 86 -6.60 -6.65 6.61
CA LEU A 86 -6.23 -8.05 6.84
C LEU A 86 -4.78 -8.11 7.32
N VAL A 87 -4.59 -8.31 8.61
CA VAL A 87 -3.28 -8.42 9.27
C VAL A 87 -3.04 -9.85 9.72
N VAL A 88 -1.98 -10.44 9.24
CA VAL A 88 -1.63 -11.86 9.45
C VAL A 88 -0.26 -12.03 10.11
N ALA A 89 0.04 -13.24 10.55
CA ALA A 89 1.25 -13.56 11.30
C ALA A 89 2.06 -14.72 10.67
N PRO A 90 2.65 -14.56 9.47
CA PRO A 90 3.47 -15.57 8.83
C PRO A 90 4.85 -15.71 9.49
N GLN A 91 5.57 -16.80 9.13
CA GLN A 91 7.00 -16.90 9.35
C GLN A 91 7.74 -16.30 8.16
N VAL A 92 8.76 -15.49 8.41
CA VAL A 92 9.57 -14.82 7.39
C VAL A 92 11.05 -14.95 7.76
N GLY A 93 11.84 -15.63 6.94
CA GLY A 93 13.28 -15.82 7.17
C GLY A 93 13.60 -16.42 8.54
N GLY A 94 12.75 -17.35 9.03
CA GLY A 94 12.90 -17.98 10.34
C GLY A 94 12.33 -17.18 11.53
N TYR A 95 11.79 -15.98 11.30
CA TYR A 95 11.17 -15.13 12.33
C TYR A 95 9.65 -15.16 12.21
N LYS A 96 8.94 -15.17 13.33
CA LYS A 96 7.50 -15.01 13.34
C LYS A 96 7.13 -13.52 13.29
N PHE A 97 6.57 -13.09 12.19
CA PHE A 97 6.03 -11.72 12.07
C PHE A 97 4.59 -11.71 12.60
N THR A 98 4.26 -10.73 13.42
CA THR A 98 2.93 -10.63 14.03
C THR A 98 2.06 -9.56 13.39
N LYS A 99 2.65 -8.65 12.62
CA LYS A 99 1.98 -7.47 12.05
C LYS A 99 2.30 -7.36 10.56
N VAL A 100 1.76 -8.28 9.75
CA VAL A 100 1.93 -8.24 8.29
C VAL A 100 0.63 -7.82 7.65
N LEU A 101 0.65 -6.68 6.96
CA LEU A 101 -0.48 -6.17 6.21
C LEU A 101 -0.58 -6.89 4.86
N MET A 102 -1.74 -7.45 4.58
CA MET A 102 -2.08 -8.01 3.28
C MET A 102 -2.74 -6.95 2.41
N ASP A 103 -2.03 -6.43 1.40
CA ASP A 103 -2.49 -5.32 0.56
C ASP A 103 -2.57 -5.73 -0.92
N GLY A 104 -3.75 -6.06 -1.39
CA GLY A 104 -4.01 -6.38 -2.80
C GLY A 104 -3.87 -5.18 -3.75
N GLY A 105 -3.82 -3.96 -3.25
CA GLY A 105 -3.57 -2.74 -4.03
C GLY A 105 -2.10 -2.54 -4.37
N SER A 106 -1.19 -3.08 -3.56
CA SER A 106 0.25 -2.93 -3.76
C SER A 106 0.79 -3.89 -4.83
N SER A 107 1.64 -3.36 -5.72
CA SER A 107 2.35 -4.17 -6.74
C SER A 107 3.68 -4.76 -6.26
N ILE A 108 4.05 -4.53 -5.01
CA ILE A 108 5.31 -4.95 -4.40
C ILE A 108 5.08 -5.48 -2.99
N ASN A 109 6.06 -6.24 -2.48
CA ASN A 109 6.14 -6.54 -1.05
C ASN A 109 7.15 -5.57 -0.42
N ILE A 110 6.83 -5.06 0.76
CA ILE A 110 7.66 -4.12 1.52
C ILE A 110 8.10 -4.78 2.81
N LEU A 111 9.38 -4.63 3.13
CA LEU A 111 9.92 -4.90 4.46
C LEU A 111 10.38 -3.57 5.06
N TYR A 112 9.82 -3.22 6.19
CA TYR A 112 10.21 -1.97 6.84
C TYR A 112 11.60 -2.09 7.46
N TYR A 113 12.42 -1.05 7.31
CA TYR A 113 13.83 -1.07 7.68
C TYR A 113 14.07 -1.40 9.16
N ASP A 114 13.19 -0.95 10.05
CA ASP A 114 13.28 -1.29 11.49
C ASP A 114 13.10 -2.79 11.72
N THR A 115 12.19 -3.43 11.00
CA THR A 115 12.02 -4.90 11.04
C THR A 115 13.22 -5.62 10.46
N PHE A 116 13.71 -5.15 9.29
CA PHE A 116 14.91 -5.67 8.65
C PHE A 116 16.12 -5.66 9.61
N ARG A 117 16.32 -4.54 10.33
CA ARG A 117 17.39 -4.43 11.34
C ARG A 117 17.19 -5.34 12.55
N ARG A 118 15.95 -5.53 13.00
CA ARG A 118 15.62 -6.46 14.10
C ARG A 118 15.87 -7.93 13.75
N MET A 119 15.83 -8.27 12.46
CA MET A 119 16.23 -9.59 11.97
C MET A 119 17.75 -9.82 11.99
N GLY A 120 18.53 -8.84 12.43
CA GLY A 120 20.00 -8.91 12.44
C GLY A 120 20.64 -8.71 11.06
N LEU A 121 19.84 -8.33 10.05
CA LEU A 121 20.30 -8.08 8.69
C LEU A 121 20.94 -6.70 8.56
N THR A 122 21.82 -6.56 7.58
CA THR A 122 22.58 -5.32 7.30
C THR A 122 22.43 -4.90 5.84
N ASP A 123 22.78 -3.66 5.54
CA ASP A 123 22.69 -3.14 4.17
C ASP A 123 23.54 -3.94 3.16
N LYS A 124 24.54 -4.70 3.65
CA LYS A 124 25.36 -5.61 2.83
C LYS A 124 24.58 -6.81 2.31
N ASP A 125 23.51 -7.19 2.98
CA ASP A 125 22.64 -8.30 2.60
C ASP A 125 21.64 -7.91 1.51
N LEU A 126 21.56 -6.61 1.20
CA LEU A 126 20.65 -6.05 0.21
C LEU A 126 21.25 -6.09 -1.20
N LYS A 127 20.42 -6.47 -2.16
CA LYS A 127 20.71 -6.28 -3.58
C LYS A 127 20.22 -4.90 -4.02
N PRO A 128 20.91 -4.24 -4.97
CA PRO A 128 20.43 -2.97 -5.53
C PRO A 128 19.01 -3.09 -6.08
N SER A 129 18.19 -2.07 -5.87
CA SER A 129 16.86 -1.97 -6.44
C SER A 129 16.73 -0.70 -7.28
N ASN A 130 16.17 -0.86 -8.48
CA ASN A 130 15.81 0.26 -9.36
C ASN A 130 14.31 0.60 -9.28
N THR A 131 13.61 0.03 -8.30
CA THR A 131 12.19 0.25 -8.10
C THR A 131 11.97 1.67 -7.57
N VAL A 132 11.05 2.39 -8.20
CA VAL A 132 10.60 3.70 -7.73
C VAL A 132 9.17 3.54 -7.23
N PHE A 133 8.93 3.90 -5.98
CA PHE A 133 7.58 3.87 -5.43
C PHE A 133 6.87 5.18 -5.76
N HIS A 134 5.70 5.05 -6.32
CA HIS A 134 4.81 6.17 -6.52
C HIS A 134 3.62 6.00 -5.59
N GLY A 135 3.37 7.01 -4.76
CA GLY A 135 2.13 7.10 -3.99
C GLY A 135 0.94 7.43 -4.89
N VAL A 136 -0.26 7.35 -4.34
CA VAL A 136 -1.49 7.77 -5.03
C VAL A 136 -1.43 9.25 -5.39
N VAL A 137 -0.69 10.05 -4.61
CA VAL A 137 -0.51 11.49 -4.87
C VAL A 137 0.64 11.68 -5.86
N PRO A 138 0.39 12.33 -7.02
CA PRO A 138 1.42 12.63 -8.00
C PRO A 138 2.56 13.48 -7.41
N GLY A 139 3.79 13.21 -7.82
CA GLY A 139 4.97 14.01 -7.44
C GLY A 139 5.70 13.54 -6.17
N LYS A 140 5.14 12.65 -5.37
CA LYS A 140 5.84 12.03 -4.24
C LYS A 140 6.30 10.62 -4.61
N SER A 141 7.61 10.40 -4.62
CA SER A 141 8.23 9.10 -4.89
C SER A 141 9.21 8.74 -3.79
N ALA A 142 9.26 7.45 -3.45
CA ALA A 142 10.20 6.89 -2.51
C ALA A 142 11.12 5.89 -3.20
N TYR A 143 12.33 5.76 -2.68
CA TYR A 143 13.31 4.79 -3.15
C TYR A 143 13.58 3.77 -2.03
N PRO A 144 13.65 2.48 -2.34
CA PRO A 144 14.09 1.49 -1.38
C PRO A 144 15.58 1.63 -1.09
N VAL A 145 15.99 1.16 0.09
CA VAL A 145 17.42 0.99 0.42
C VAL A 145 18.03 -0.10 -0.46
N GLY A 146 17.23 -1.10 -0.79
CA GLY A 146 17.57 -2.22 -1.63
C GLY A 146 16.48 -3.27 -1.55
N LYS A 147 16.74 -4.45 -2.11
CA LYS A 147 15.80 -5.58 -2.10
C LYS A 147 16.44 -6.84 -1.54
N ILE A 148 15.62 -7.67 -0.92
CA ILE A 148 16.03 -8.96 -0.35
C ILE A 148 15.00 -10.03 -0.67
N ALA A 149 15.47 -11.25 -0.90
CA ALA A 149 14.62 -12.42 -1.05
C ALA A 149 14.61 -13.21 0.26
N LEU A 150 13.43 -13.45 0.81
CA LEU A 150 13.24 -14.18 2.05
C LEU A 150 12.22 -15.30 1.84
N GLU A 151 12.42 -16.40 2.53
CA GLU A 151 11.43 -17.46 2.60
C GLU A 151 10.30 -17.03 3.51
N VAL A 152 9.07 -17.25 3.06
CA VAL A 152 7.83 -16.96 3.79
C VAL A 152 7.03 -18.24 3.90
N ALA A 153 6.61 -18.57 5.10
CA ALA A 153 5.76 -19.73 5.35
C ALA A 153 4.42 -19.32 5.98
N PHE A 154 3.35 -19.91 5.44
CA PHE A 154 2.00 -19.89 6.01
C PHE A 154 1.56 -21.30 6.34
N GLY A 155 0.71 -21.41 7.35
CA GLY A 155 0.18 -22.68 7.83
C GLY A 155 0.61 -23.00 9.23
N ASP A 156 0.45 -24.26 9.59
CA ASP A 156 0.75 -24.82 10.91
C ASP A 156 1.60 -26.10 10.77
N ASP A 157 1.75 -26.84 11.87
CA ASP A 157 2.52 -28.09 11.89
C ASP A 157 1.87 -29.20 11.07
N TYR A 158 0.57 -29.10 10.80
CA TYR A 158 -0.16 -30.11 10.00
C TYR A 158 -0.01 -29.87 8.50
N ASP A 159 -0.27 -28.63 8.06
CA ASP A 159 -0.10 -28.24 6.65
C ASP A 159 0.49 -26.84 6.56
N SER A 160 1.66 -26.76 5.98
CA SER A 160 2.36 -25.50 5.77
C SER A 160 2.89 -25.41 4.36
N ARG A 161 3.01 -24.18 3.88
CA ARG A 161 3.57 -23.91 2.56
C ARG A 161 4.52 -22.73 2.63
N SER A 162 5.71 -22.94 2.07
CA SER A 162 6.78 -21.94 1.98
C SER A 162 7.00 -21.49 0.55
N GLU A 163 7.18 -20.20 0.36
CA GLU A 163 7.52 -19.59 -0.92
C GLU A 163 8.59 -18.50 -0.70
N THR A 164 9.48 -18.35 -1.65
CA THR A 164 10.45 -17.23 -1.63
C THR A 164 9.79 -15.98 -2.20
N LEU A 165 9.73 -14.92 -1.39
CA LEU A 165 9.25 -13.59 -1.80
C LEU A 165 10.39 -12.59 -1.84
N THR A 166 10.34 -11.68 -2.81
CA THR A 166 11.24 -10.53 -2.87
C THR A 166 10.57 -9.34 -2.18
N PHE A 167 11.31 -8.69 -1.30
CA PHE A 167 10.88 -7.50 -0.57
C PHE A 167 11.74 -6.31 -0.96
N GLU A 168 11.11 -5.18 -1.12
CA GLU A 168 11.77 -3.88 -1.17
C GLU A 168 11.90 -3.34 0.26
N VAL A 169 13.12 -3.05 0.69
CA VAL A 169 13.40 -2.55 2.04
C VAL A 169 13.32 -1.04 2.05
N VAL A 170 12.46 -0.48 2.90
CA VAL A 170 12.17 0.96 2.93
C VAL A 170 12.37 1.58 4.30
N LYS A 171 12.96 2.79 4.34
CA LYS A 171 13.12 3.59 5.56
C LYS A 171 11.89 4.47 5.80
N ILE A 172 10.74 3.81 5.96
CA ILE A 172 9.47 4.43 6.32
C ILE A 172 9.08 3.90 7.69
N LYS A 173 8.67 4.76 8.60
CA LYS A 173 8.11 4.35 9.88
C LYS A 173 6.73 3.75 9.66
N SER A 174 6.49 2.60 10.25
CA SER A 174 5.21 1.92 10.23
C SER A 174 5.07 1.03 11.45
N LEU A 175 3.86 0.78 11.89
CA LEU A 175 3.57 -0.21 12.93
C LEU A 175 3.57 -1.63 12.37
N TYR A 176 3.48 -1.79 11.07
CA TYR A 176 3.59 -3.08 10.43
C TYR A 176 5.04 -3.53 10.33
N HIS A 177 5.28 -4.83 10.40
CA HIS A 177 6.59 -5.43 10.14
C HIS A 177 6.89 -5.49 8.66
N ALA A 178 5.87 -5.79 7.86
CA ALA A 178 5.94 -5.90 6.41
C ALA A 178 4.57 -5.64 5.78
N LEU A 179 4.59 -5.33 4.48
CA LEU A 179 3.42 -5.28 3.63
C LEU A 179 3.58 -6.31 2.52
N PHE A 180 2.59 -7.18 2.38
CA PHE A 180 2.55 -8.20 1.32
C PHE A 180 1.57 -7.75 0.24
N GLY A 181 2.12 -7.44 -0.92
CA GLY A 181 1.36 -7.02 -2.09
C GLY A 181 0.94 -8.16 -3.01
N ARG A 182 0.46 -7.81 -4.20
CA ARG A 182 0.06 -8.79 -5.22
C ARG A 182 1.09 -9.89 -5.52
N PRO A 183 2.42 -9.64 -5.46
CA PRO A 183 3.38 -10.71 -5.67
C PRO A 183 3.27 -11.85 -4.64
N ALA A 184 2.95 -11.54 -3.39
CA ALA A 184 2.70 -12.56 -2.36
C ALA A 184 1.41 -13.33 -2.66
N TYR A 185 0.32 -12.64 -2.97
CA TYR A 185 -0.93 -13.28 -3.37
C TYR A 185 -0.75 -14.23 -4.56
N ALA A 186 -0.02 -13.78 -5.59
CA ALA A 186 0.26 -14.58 -6.77
C ALA A 186 1.10 -15.83 -6.47
N LYS A 187 2.16 -15.68 -5.66
CA LYS A 187 3.03 -16.80 -5.29
C LYS A 187 2.29 -17.88 -4.51
N PHE A 188 1.48 -17.47 -3.55
CA PHE A 188 0.71 -18.38 -2.72
C PHE A 188 -0.63 -18.79 -3.37
N MET A 189 -1.02 -18.23 -4.51
CA MET A 189 -2.38 -18.37 -5.06
C MET A 189 -3.43 -18.03 -4.01
N ALA A 190 -3.11 -17.07 -3.15
CA ALA A 190 -3.89 -16.74 -1.96
C ALA A 190 -5.09 -15.86 -2.30
N ARG A 191 -6.20 -16.11 -1.62
CA ARG A 191 -7.46 -15.38 -1.79
C ARG A 191 -7.90 -14.80 -0.45
N PRO A 192 -8.01 -13.47 -0.32
CA PRO A 192 -8.46 -12.83 0.91
C PRO A 192 -9.99 -12.77 0.96
N CYS A 193 -10.51 -12.85 2.18
CA CYS A 193 -11.88 -12.45 2.50
C CYS A 193 -11.83 -11.39 3.60
N TYR A 194 -12.01 -10.14 3.23
CA TYR A 194 -11.97 -9.02 4.19
C TYR A 194 -13.18 -9.03 5.14
N VAL A 195 -14.30 -9.62 4.73
CA VAL A 195 -15.47 -9.75 5.61
C VAL A 195 -15.17 -10.68 6.78
N TYR A 196 -14.48 -11.80 6.50
CA TYR A 196 -14.13 -12.79 7.53
C TYR A 196 -12.76 -12.56 8.15
N LEU A 197 -11.97 -11.63 7.60
CA LEU A 197 -10.55 -11.41 7.93
C LEU A 197 -9.75 -12.71 7.84
N GLN A 198 -9.88 -13.39 6.72
CA GLN A 198 -9.22 -14.66 6.46
C GLN A 198 -8.51 -14.61 5.11
N LEU A 199 -7.42 -15.37 5.04
CA LEU A 199 -6.67 -15.62 3.80
C LEU A 199 -6.66 -17.12 3.57
N LYS A 200 -7.15 -17.58 2.42
CA LYS A 200 -7.08 -18.98 2.01
C LYS A 200 -6.12 -19.18 0.87
N MET A 201 -5.37 -20.25 0.92
CA MET A 201 -4.43 -20.64 -0.13
C MET A 201 -4.36 -22.17 -0.26
N PRO A 202 -3.99 -22.70 -1.44
CA PRO A 202 -3.78 -24.12 -1.60
C PRO A 202 -2.54 -24.58 -0.83
N GLY A 203 -2.66 -25.64 -0.08
CA GLY A 203 -1.60 -26.34 0.64
C GLY A 203 -1.35 -27.74 0.10
N HIS A 204 -0.43 -28.48 0.72
CA HIS A 204 -0.09 -29.85 0.32
C HIS A 204 -1.17 -30.86 0.72
N LYS A 205 -1.88 -30.60 1.80
CA LYS A 205 -2.91 -31.49 2.34
C LYS A 205 -4.33 -30.95 2.17
N GLY A 206 -4.49 -29.80 1.53
CA GLY A 206 -5.78 -29.17 1.33
C GLY A 206 -5.68 -27.65 1.23
N THR A 207 -6.68 -26.95 1.75
CA THR A 207 -6.68 -25.49 1.79
C THR A 207 -6.16 -25.01 3.13
N ILE A 208 -5.06 -24.26 3.11
CA ILE A 208 -4.56 -23.56 4.29
C ILE A 208 -5.42 -22.32 4.51
N THR A 209 -5.97 -22.17 5.72
CA THR A 209 -6.72 -20.99 6.15
C THR A 209 -5.93 -20.23 7.21
N VAL A 210 -5.63 -18.99 6.91
CA VAL A 210 -4.91 -18.07 7.82
C VAL A 210 -5.90 -17.04 8.34
N HIS A 211 -6.01 -16.93 9.65
CA HIS A 211 -6.90 -15.97 10.29
C HIS A 211 -6.17 -14.64 10.54
N GLY A 212 -6.78 -13.55 10.13
CA GLY A 212 -6.34 -12.21 10.49
C GLY A 212 -6.70 -11.87 11.94
N SER A 213 -5.91 -11.01 12.55
CA SER A 213 -6.15 -10.54 13.91
C SER A 213 -6.87 -9.19 13.89
N ARG A 214 -8.15 -9.20 14.26
CA ARG A 214 -8.96 -7.98 14.41
C ARG A 214 -8.34 -7.00 15.40
N LYS A 215 -7.87 -7.51 16.54
CA LYS A 215 -7.22 -6.70 17.57
C LYS A 215 -5.99 -5.97 17.03
N ILE A 216 -5.10 -6.71 16.35
CA ILE A 216 -3.87 -6.13 15.80
C ILE A 216 -4.19 -5.17 14.65
N ALA A 217 -5.22 -5.44 13.85
CA ALA A 217 -5.64 -4.53 12.78
C ALA A 217 -6.06 -3.17 13.36
N LEU A 218 -6.90 -3.15 14.39
CA LEU A 218 -7.32 -1.93 15.08
C LEU A 218 -6.14 -1.18 15.72
N GLU A 219 -5.28 -1.90 16.46
CA GLU A 219 -4.08 -1.30 17.07
C GLU A 219 -3.16 -0.63 16.03
N CYS A 220 -3.01 -1.25 14.86
CA CYS A 220 -2.20 -0.67 13.80
C CYS A 220 -2.87 0.55 13.17
N GLU A 221 -4.17 0.50 12.91
CA GLU A 221 -4.93 1.59 12.32
C GLU A 221 -4.95 2.82 13.23
N GLU A 222 -5.25 2.65 14.53
CA GLU A 222 -5.23 3.72 15.51
C GLU A 222 -3.84 4.36 15.65
N GLY A 223 -2.81 3.56 15.72
CA GLY A 223 -1.45 4.06 15.84
C GLY A 223 -0.93 4.73 14.58
N ASP A 224 -1.33 4.25 13.41
CA ASP A 224 -1.00 4.86 12.14
C ASP A 224 -1.73 6.22 11.98
N ALA A 225 -2.99 6.32 12.40
CA ALA A 225 -3.73 7.58 12.43
C ALA A 225 -3.06 8.62 13.36
N ALA A 226 -2.73 8.22 14.58
CA ALA A 226 -2.04 9.09 15.53
C ALA A 226 -0.66 9.56 15.01
N TYR A 227 0.07 8.70 14.32
CA TYR A 227 1.32 9.06 13.68
C TYR A 227 1.11 10.07 12.55
N ALA A 228 0.12 9.86 11.68
CA ALA A 228 -0.21 10.78 10.60
C ALA A 228 -0.58 12.17 11.13
N GLU A 229 -1.42 12.24 12.17
CA GLU A 229 -1.76 13.50 12.84
C GLU A 229 -0.53 14.21 13.40
N SER A 230 0.39 13.48 14.04
CA SER A 230 1.62 14.07 14.58
C SER A 230 2.53 14.66 13.51
N VAL A 231 2.57 14.03 12.33
CA VAL A 231 3.37 14.51 11.20
C VAL A 231 2.73 15.75 10.57
N CYS A 232 1.43 15.74 10.34
CA CYS A 232 0.70 16.92 9.83
C CYS A 232 0.91 18.12 10.75
N ALA A 233 0.76 17.95 12.06
CA ALA A 233 1.01 19.01 13.04
C ALA A 233 2.46 19.52 12.98
N THR A 234 3.44 18.64 12.75
CA THR A 234 4.84 19.04 12.62
C THR A 234 5.11 19.80 11.32
N GLU A 235 4.53 19.37 10.21
CA GLU A 235 4.63 20.04 8.92
C GLU A 235 3.98 21.44 8.98
N GLU A 236 2.82 21.57 9.58
CA GLU A 236 2.16 22.85 9.82
C GLU A 236 3.02 23.79 10.67
N LEU A 237 3.57 23.28 11.79
CA LEU A 237 4.48 24.07 12.63
C LEU A 237 5.73 24.53 11.90
N THR A 238 6.28 23.69 11.02
CA THR A 238 7.44 24.03 10.22
C THR A 238 7.09 25.11 9.19
N PHE A 239 5.95 24.96 8.52
CA PHE A 239 5.43 25.95 7.58
C PHE A 239 5.22 27.31 8.27
N TYR A 240 4.60 27.34 9.45
CA TYR A 240 4.43 28.58 10.22
C TYR A 240 5.76 29.21 10.65
N LYS A 241 6.74 28.41 11.06
CA LYS A 241 8.08 28.90 11.42
C LYS A 241 8.85 29.49 10.25
N GLU A 242 8.66 28.98 9.04
CA GLU A 242 9.28 29.50 7.83
C GLU A 242 8.59 30.78 7.32
N GLN A 243 7.31 30.98 7.64
CA GLN A 243 6.51 32.13 7.19
C GLN A 243 6.52 33.32 8.16
N VAL A 244 6.86 33.07 9.43
CA VAL A 244 6.80 34.11 10.49
C VAL A 244 8.21 34.56 10.83
N ASP A 245 8.46 35.87 10.72
CA ASP A 245 9.70 36.49 11.16
C ASP A 245 9.85 36.26 12.69
N PRO A 246 10.99 35.76 13.19
CA PRO A 246 11.21 35.57 14.62
C PRO A 246 10.97 36.84 15.47
N ALA A 247 11.08 38.05 14.86
CA ALA A 247 10.78 39.30 15.53
C ALA A 247 9.27 39.51 15.81
N ASP A 248 8.39 38.94 14.98
CA ASP A 248 6.94 39.06 15.13
C ASP A 248 6.34 38.03 16.13
N MET A 249 7.10 36.99 16.49
CA MET A 249 6.62 35.94 17.41
C MET A 249 6.35 36.41 18.83
N THR A 250 6.84 37.57 19.22
CA THR A 250 6.63 38.14 20.58
C THR A 250 5.22 38.68 20.79
N SER A 251 4.43 38.88 19.72
CA SER A 251 3.09 39.46 19.76
C SER A 251 1.95 38.46 19.61
N LEU A 252 2.26 37.19 19.25
CA LEU A 252 1.24 36.17 19.08
C LEU A 252 0.75 35.66 20.44
N LYS A 253 -0.36 36.22 20.92
CA LYS A 253 -1.14 35.58 21.98
C LYS A 253 -1.50 34.17 21.52
N LYS A 254 -1.25 33.16 22.40
CA LYS A 254 -1.73 31.77 22.17
C LYS A 254 -3.17 31.84 21.64
N PRO A 255 -3.50 31.16 20.55
CA PRO A 255 -4.89 31.03 20.18
C PRO A 255 -5.60 30.38 21.36
N THR A 256 -6.47 31.14 22.00
CA THR A 256 -7.42 30.60 22.97
C THR A 256 -8.26 29.62 22.19
N THR A 257 -8.27 28.37 22.61
CA THR A 257 -9.19 27.33 22.16
C THR A 257 -10.62 27.65 22.61
N GLU A 258 -11.09 28.85 22.31
CA GLU A 258 -12.50 29.14 22.31
C GLU A 258 -13.01 28.65 20.95
N HIS A 259 -13.78 27.57 20.98
CA HIS A 259 -14.62 27.18 19.89
C HIS A 259 -15.33 28.41 19.35
N ASP A 260 -14.90 28.91 18.20
CA ASP A 260 -15.59 29.98 17.52
C ASP A 260 -17.01 29.50 17.21
N PRO A 261 -18.05 30.06 17.86
CA PRO A 261 -19.43 29.66 17.60
C PRO A 261 -19.86 29.99 16.14
N ALA A 262 -19.01 30.65 15.36
CA ALA A 262 -19.25 30.98 13.96
C ALA A 262 -19.05 29.79 13.00
N LEU A 263 -18.40 28.70 13.43
CA LEU A 263 -18.28 27.45 12.64
C LEU A 263 -19.43 26.47 12.83
N LYS A 264 -20.49 26.84 13.55
CA LYS A 264 -21.75 26.12 13.44
C LYS A 264 -22.27 26.29 12.02
N PHE A 265 -22.44 25.18 11.30
CA PHE A 265 -23.21 25.16 10.07
C PHE A 265 -24.49 25.98 10.29
N LYS A 266 -24.54 27.20 9.76
CA LYS A 266 -25.77 27.96 9.72
C LYS A 266 -26.63 27.26 8.69
N SER A 267 -27.76 26.70 9.13
CA SER A 267 -28.79 26.29 8.18
C SER A 267 -29.07 27.47 7.26
N ALA A 268 -29.18 27.20 5.96
CA ALA A 268 -29.53 28.24 5.00
C ALA A 268 -30.78 28.97 5.50
N THR A 269 -30.71 30.31 5.58
CA THR A 269 -31.80 31.15 6.06
C THR A 269 -33.03 31.06 5.16
N ASP A 270 -32.81 30.75 3.87
CA ASP A 270 -33.87 30.55 2.89
C ASP A 270 -33.84 29.12 2.37
N THR A 271 -34.88 28.36 2.70
CA THR A 271 -35.05 26.98 2.25
C THR A 271 -36.37 26.87 1.46
N LYS A 272 -36.35 26.00 0.44
CA LYS A 272 -37.58 25.60 -0.30
C LYS A 272 -37.82 24.10 -0.10
N MET A 273 -39.11 23.76 -0.01
CA MET A 273 -39.52 22.35 0.04
C MET A 273 -39.56 21.78 -1.38
N VAL A 274 -39.00 20.58 -1.55
CA VAL A 274 -39.00 19.91 -2.84
C VAL A 274 -39.51 18.49 -2.63
N ASP A 275 -40.40 18.05 -3.51
CA ASP A 275 -40.94 16.68 -3.47
C ASP A 275 -39.82 15.67 -3.80
N PHE A 276 -39.70 14.62 -2.99
CA PHE A 276 -38.75 13.54 -3.24
C PHE A 276 -39.10 12.77 -4.53
N VAL A 277 -40.38 12.63 -4.80
CA VAL A 277 -40.91 12.11 -6.06
C VAL A 277 -41.79 13.20 -6.68
N PRO A 278 -41.57 13.61 -7.93
CA PRO A 278 -42.37 14.64 -8.59
C PRO A 278 -43.86 14.33 -8.49
N GLY A 279 -44.61 15.22 -7.80
CA GLY A 279 -46.06 15.11 -7.62
C GLY A 279 -46.54 14.38 -6.37
N ASP A 280 -45.63 13.90 -5.51
CA ASP A 280 -45.98 13.31 -4.21
C ASP A 280 -45.60 14.25 -3.06
N SER A 281 -46.52 15.07 -2.64
CA SER A 281 -46.36 16.06 -1.57
C SER A 281 -46.27 15.40 -0.16
N SER A 282 -46.42 14.10 -0.03
CA SER A 282 -46.35 13.41 1.27
C SER A 282 -44.91 13.20 1.76
N LYS A 283 -43.92 13.32 0.86
CA LYS A 283 -42.50 13.14 1.14
C LYS A 283 -41.69 14.30 0.57
N GLN A 284 -41.50 15.31 1.39
CA GLN A 284 -40.76 16.53 1.03
C GLN A 284 -39.49 16.65 1.87
N PHE A 285 -38.46 17.26 1.29
CA PHE A 285 -37.25 17.64 2.02
C PHE A 285 -36.92 19.12 1.74
N SER A 286 -36.27 19.73 2.69
CA SER A 286 -35.88 21.13 2.65
C SER A 286 -34.51 21.28 2.03
N ILE A 287 -34.38 22.07 0.98
CA ILE A 287 -33.11 22.40 0.34
C ILE A 287 -32.87 23.92 0.38
N SER A 288 -31.63 24.37 0.24
CA SER A 288 -31.33 25.80 0.11
C SER A 288 -32.03 26.40 -1.11
N ALA A 289 -32.68 27.54 -0.93
CA ALA A 289 -33.35 28.22 -2.02
C ALA A 289 -32.40 28.73 -3.13
N ASN A 290 -31.11 28.87 -2.79
CA ASN A 290 -30.05 29.36 -3.69
C ASN A 290 -29.31 28.25 -4.45
N LEU A 291 -29.81 27.01 -4.46
CA LEU A 291 -29.27 25.94 -5.29
C LEU A 291 -29.72 26.12 -6.73
N ASP A 292 -28.77 26.39 -7.63
CA ASP A 292 -29.02 26.41 -9.07
C ASP A 292 -29.44 25.02 -9.56
N PRO A 293 -30.55 24.92 -10.31
CA PRO A 293 -30.89 23.66 -10.98
C PRO A 293 -29.86 23.40 -12.09
N LYS A 294 -29.13 22.32 -11.96
CA LYS A 294 -28.31 21.75 -13.06
C LYS A 294 -29.15 20.83 -13.90
#